data_a4fac72a3127839a054f87cba9a402f5
#
_entry.id   a4fac72a3127839a054f87cba9a402f5
#
_cell.length_a   1.000
_cell.length_b   1.000
_cell.length_c   1.000
_cell.angle_alpha   90.00
_cell.angle_beta   90.00
_cell.angle_gamma   90.00
#
_symmetry.space_group_name_H-M   'P 1'
#
loop_
_entity.id
_entity.type
_entity.pdbx_description
1 polymer ?
#
loop_
_entity_poly.entity_id
_entity_poly.type
_entity_poly.pdbx_seq_one_letter_code
_entity_poly.pdbx_strand_id
1 'polypeptide(L)'
;SGVMSGVMIKMGIYGIVRVLISMQSDLLVTGAIILLVSLLTGVMGIMMAIVQNDLKRLLAYSSIENVGIIGAGLGLGVIGQALGNPVLALLGYSGGLLHLLNHSLFKSLLFFNAGSVYLATHTRNMERLGGLMKRMPWTTMLFLVGSMAICGLPPFNGFISEYLIYMGIFGSLSGSELYPSILMVGSVAGLSLIGGLAVFSFTRAFGITFLGVSRTEAAARSTEVGRMMIIPQLVTVALIMLIGLGSPLVVKPVFEIVARTWNLGALPMVTGAFTVNLAQISLAGGIFIVLLTALLLYRRYHLARRSVTAGPTWGCGYTAATPKHQYTATSFAYNYNHLAKPLLQTRKEMDEIGEGEIFPHQRSFVSHSEDFFRKVLIDRPADWMATVLKKIAVMQTGQIRHYILYAFLFMLLVLLLAMLNIL
;
A
#
# COMPACT_ATOMS: atom_id res chain seq x y z
N SER A 1 2.40 -10.20 -10.91
CA SER A 1 2.37 -9.45 -9.65
C SER A 1 1.24 -8.40 -9.62
N GLY A 2 0.95 -7.72 -10.76
CA GLY A 2 -0.16 -6.75 -10.85
C GLY A 2 -1.51 -7.38 -10.51
N VAL A 3 -1.85 -8.52 -11.11
CA VAL A 3 -3.09 -9.27 -10.82
C VAL A 3 -3.11 -9.80 -9.38
N MET A 4 -1.98 -10.32 -8.88
CA MET A 4 -1.90 -10.82 -7.50
C MET A 4 -2.19 -9.70 -6.49
N SER A 5 -1.49 -8.59 -6.58
CA SER A 5 -1.67 -7.46 -5.67
C SER A 5 -2.96 -6.67 -5.97
N GLY A 6 -3.30 -6.48 -7.26
CA GLY A 6 -4.46 -5.69 -7.67
C GLY A 6 -5.80 -6.40 -7.46
N VAL A 7 -5.86 -7.74 -7.56
CA VAL A 7 -7.12 -8.50 -7.57
C VAL A 7 -7.15 -9.61 -6.54
N MET A 8 -6.19 -10.55 -6.55
CA MET A 8 -6.28 -11.79 -5.76
C MET A 8 -6.37 -11.56 -4.25
N ILE A 9 -5.58 -10.67 -3.69
CA ILE A 9 -5.60 -10.38 -2.24
C ILE A 9 -6.95 -9.82 -1.77
N LYS A 10 -7.77 -9.26 -2.68
CA LYS A 10 -9.11 -8.74 -2.37
C LYS A 10 -10.13 -9.84 -2.09
N MET A 11 -9.87 -11.07 -2.53
CA MET A 11 -10.73 -12.21 -2.19
C MET A 11 -10.76 -12.46 -0.67
N GLY A 12 -9.63 -12.25 0.02
CA GLY A 12 -9.60 -12.30 1.49
C GLY A 12 -10.46 -11.20 2.12
N ILE A 13 -10.39 -9.98 1.61
CA ILE A 13 -11.23 -8.86 2.07
C ILE A 13 -12.71 -9.14 1.78
N TYR A 14 -13.03 -9.70 0.60
CA TYR A 14 -14.40 -10.13 0.28
C TYR A 14 -14.93 -11.14 1.30
N GLY A 15 -14.11 -12.14 1.68
CA GLY A 15 -14.46 -13.10 2.72
C GLY A 15 -14.78 -12.43 4.06
N ILE A 16 -13.95 -11.47 4.50
CA ILE A 16 -14.19 -10.69 5.72
C ILE A 16 -15.52 -9.92 5.61
N VAL A 17 -15.75 -9.23 4.50
CA VAL A 17 -17.01 -8.47 4.28
C VAL A 17 -18.22 -9.40 4.34
N ARG A 18 -18.14 -10.60 3.74
CA ARG A 18 -19.23 -11.59 3.81
C ARG A 18 -19.55 -12.02 5.24
N VAL A 19 -18.53 -12.23 6.06
CA VAL A 19 -18.71 -12.55 7.49
C VAL A 19 -19.35 -11.36 8.23
N LEU A 20 -18.84 -10.13 8.01
CA LEU A 20 -19.35 -8.93 8.67
C LEU A 20 -20.83 -8.66 8.37
N ILE A 21 -21.30 -8.93 7.15
CA ILE A 21 -22.72 -8.77 6.77
C ILE A 21 -23.60 -9.73 7.59
N SER A 22 -23.10 -10.92 7.96
CA SER A 22 -23.84 -11.93 8.68
C SER A 22 -23.75 -11.80 10.21
N MET A 23 -22.83 -10.97 10.73
CA MET A 23 -22.64 -10.78 12.18
C MET A 23 -23.71 -9.88 12.78
N GLN A 24 -24.24 -10.29 13.95
CA GLN A 24 -25.28 -9.55 14.68
C GLN A 24 -24.91 -9.27 16.15
N SER A 25 -23.85 -9.87 16.68
CA SER A 25 -23.42 -9.73 18.08
C SER A 25 -22.00 -9.17 18.18
N ASP A 26 -21.70 -8.54 19.30
CA ASP A 26 -20.35 -8.05 19.68
C ASP A 26 -19.68 -7.13 18.65
N LEU A 27 -20.50 -6.34 17.94
CA LEU A 27 -20.03 -5.50 16.85
C LEU A 27 -18.97 -4.48 17.30
N LEU A 28 -19.10 -3.89 18.48
CA LEU A 28 -18.15 -2.89 18.96
C LEU A 28 -16.76 -3.49 19.17
N VAL A 29 -16.68 -4.65 19.82
CA VAL A 29 -15.40 -5.34 20.07
C VAL A 29 -14.80 -5.82 18.75
N THR A 30 -15.62 -6.41 17.88
CA THR A 30 -15.18 -6.86 16.56
C THR A 30 -14.65 -5.70 15.72
N GLY A 31 -15.39 -4.59 15.66
CA GLY A 31 -14.97 -3.39 14.93
C GLY A 31 -13.67 -2.80 15.49
N ALA A 32 -13.51 -2.76 16.81
CA ALA A 32 -12.29 -2.27 17.46
C ALA A 32 -11.08 -3.17 17.16
N ILE A 33 -11.25 -4.50 17.20
CA ILE A 33 -10.18 -5.45 16.85
C ILE A 33 -9.78 -5.28 15.39
N ILE A 34 -10.75 -5.24 14.46
CA ILE A 34 -10.47 -5.04 13.04
C ILE A 34 -9.73 -3.73 12.82
N LEU A 35 -10.17 -2.65 13.44
CA LEU A 35 -9.56 -1.32 13.33
C LEU A 35 -8.12 -1.34 13.81
N LEU A 36 -7.86 -1.84 15.03
CA LEU A 36 -6.52 -1.87 15.64
C LEU A 36 -5.56 -2.76 14.81
N VAL A 37 -5.97 -3.96 14.44
CA VAL A 37 -5.16 -4.86 13.60
C VAL A 37 -4.87 -4.20 12.25
N SER A 38 -5.85 -3.51 11.66
CA SER A 38 -5.71 -2.83 10.38
C SER A 38 -4.74 -1.65 10.44
N LEU A 39 -4.82 -0.82 11.48
CA LEU A 39 -3.88 0.29 11.68
C LEU A 39 -2.45 -0.22 11.89
N LEU A 40 -2.27 -1.24 12.71
CA LEU A 40 -0.97 -1.89 12.90
C LEU A 40 -0.43 -2.46 11.59
N THR A 41 -1.27 -3.17 10.83
CA THR A 41 -0.92 -3.73 9.52
C THR A 41 -0.50 -2.63 8.54
N GLY A 42 -1.24 -1.51 8.49
CA GLY A 42 -0.94 -0.38 7.63
C GLY A 42 0.39 0.27 7.97
N VAL A 43 0.61 0.61 9.25
CA VAL A 43 1.86 1.21 9.73
C VAL A 43 3.05 0.30 9.46
N MET A 44 2.95 -0.99 9.81
CA MET A 44 4.03 -1.95 9.60
C MET A 44 4.33 -2.18 8.12
N GLY A 45 3.28 -2.28 7.28
CA GLY A 45 3.42 -2.43 5.84
C GLY A 45 4.24 -1.30 5.22
N ILE A 46 3.89 -0.05 5.52
CA ILE A 46 4.60 1.10 4.97
C ILE A 46 6.00 1.26 5.56
N MET A 47 6.21 0.97 6.85
CA MET A 47 7.52 0.98 7.47
C MET A 47 8.47 0.00 6.78
N MET A 48 8.01 -1.20 6.46
CA MET A 48 8.78 -2.19 5.72
C MET A 48 8.98 -1.80 4.24
N ALA A 49 8.03 -1.11 3.62
CA ALA A 49 8.17 -0.63 2.25
C ALA A 49 9.33 0.37 2.09
N ILE A 50 9.48 1.30 3.06
CA ILE A 50 10.51 2.34 3.04
C ILE A 50 11.93 1.75 3.00
N VAL A 51 12.17 0.60 3.61
CA VAL A 51 13.52 0.01 3.69
C VAL A 51 13.85 -0.92 2.52
N GLN A 52 12.88 -1.21 1.63
CA GLN A 52 13.12 -2.08 0.49
C GLN A 52 13.88 -1.36 -0.63
N ASN A 53 14.95 -1.98 -1.13
CA ASN A 53 15.68 -1.52 -2.31
C ASN A 53 15.20 -2.18 -3.61
N ASP A 54 14.44 -3.28 -3.53
CA ASP A 54 13.75 -3.90 -4.67
C ASP A 54 12.40 -3.22 -4.89
N LEU A 55 12.19 -2.64 -6.08
CA LEU A 55 10.98 -1.91 -6.45
C LEU A 55 9.71 -2.76 -6.32
N LYS A 56 9.75 -4.05 -6.70
CA LYS A 56 8.58 -4.93 -6.56
C LYS A 56 8.30 -5.31 -5.11
N ARG A 57 9.34 -5.48 -4.28
CA ARG A 57 9.16 -5.74 -2.85
C ARG A 57 8.60 -4.51 -2.14
N LEU A 58 9.05 -3.29 -2.47
CA LEU A 58 8.46 -2.05 -1.98
C LEU A 58 6.96 -2.02 -2.29
N LEU A 59 6.58 -2.29 -3.55
CA LEU A 59 5.18 -2.35 -3.96
C LEU A 59 4.39 -3.46 -3.24
N ALA A 60 4.99 -4.59 -2.91
CA ALA A 60 4.34 -5.65 -2.17
C ALA A 60 4.02 -5.21 -0.72
N TYR A 61 4.99 -4.63 -0.01
CA TYR A 61 4.78 -4.11 1.35
C TYR A 61 3.78 -2.95 1.38
N SER A 62 3.81 -2.06 0.39
CA SER A 62 2.78 -1.03 0.28
C SER A 62 1.40 -1.57 -0.11
N SER A 63 1.26 -2.85 -0.51
CA SER A 63 -0.05 -3.51 -0.60
C SER A 63 -0.57 -3.93 0.77
N ILE A 64 0.32 -4.36 1.67
CA ILE A 64 -0.03 -4.65 3.07
C ILE A 64 -0.51 -3.37 3.77
N GLU A 65 0.19 -2.26 3.54
CA GLU A 65 -0.23 -0.93 4.01
C GLU A 65 -1.67 -0.62 3.63
N ASN A 66 -1.98 -0.71 2.34
CA ASN A 66 -3.30 -0.34 1.82
C ASN A 66 -4.41 -1.30 2.26
N VAL A 67 -4.10 -2.59 2.48
CA VAL A 67 -5.03 -3.54 3.12
C VAL A 67 -5.36 -3.06 4.54
N GLY A 68 -4.39 -2.48 5.24
CA GLY A 68 -4.60 -1.82 6.53
C GLY A 68 -5.60 -0.66 6.43
N ILE A 69 -5.48 0.21 5.43
CA ILE A 69 -6.45 1.32 5.21
C ILE A 69 -7.85 0.79 4.91
N ILE A 70 -7.96 -0.24 4.03
CA ILE A 70 -9.25 -0.88 3.72
C ILE A 70 -9.88 -1.44 4.99
N GLY A 71 -9.12 -2.21 5.77
CA GLY A 71 -9.60 -2.81 7.01
C GLY A 71 -9.97 -1.78 8.07
N ALA A 72 -9.23 -0.65 8.16
CA ALA A 72 -9.59 0.46 9.05
C ALA A 72 -10.96 1.05 8.68
N GLY A 73 -11.23 1.28 7.38
CA GLY A 73 -12.54 1.70 6.91
C GLY A 73 -13.65 0.72 7.27
N LEU A 74 -13.43 -0.59 7.08
CA LEU A 74 -14.39 -1.62 7.47
C LEU A 74 -14.60 -1.67 8.98
N GLY A 75 -13.53 -1.60 9.79
CA GLY A 75 -13.61 -1.58 11.25
C GLY A 75 -14.41 -0.38 11.77
N LEU A 76 -14.18 0.81 11.19
CA LEU A 76 -14.96 2.02 11.50
C LEU A 76 -16.43 1.86 11.11
N GLY A 77 -16.71 1.21 9.98
CA GLY A 77 -18.07 0.87 9.56
C GLY A 77 -18.80 0.01 10.59
N VAL A 78 -18.14 -1.03 11.10
CA VAL A 78 -18.67 -1.91 12.16
C VAL A 78 -18.88 -1.17 13.47
N ILE A 79 -17.92 -0.32 13.88
CA ILE A 79 -18.06 0.54 15.08
C ILE A 79 -19.25 1.49 14.93
N GLY A 80 -19.44 2.08 13.75
CA GLY A 80 -20.58 2.94 13.45
C GLY A 80 -21.92 2.23 13.64
N GLN A 81 -22.03 0.98 13.20
CA GLN A 81 -23.23 0.15 13.46
C GLN A 81 -23.41 -0.11 14.96
N ALA A 82 -22.35 -0.50 15.66
CA ALA A 82 -22.40 -0.79 17.08
C ALA A 82 -22.85 0.42 17.93
N LEU A 83 -22.44 1.62 17.53
CA LEU A 83 -22.79 2.88 18.22
C LEU A 83 -24.11 3.48 17.76
N GLY A 84 -24.84 2.84 16.84
CA GLY A 84 -26.04 3.42 16.24
C GLY A 84 -25.76 4.73 15.48
N ASN A 85 -24.54 4.93 14.98
CA ASN A 85 -24.15 6.07 14.16
C ASN A 85 -24.12 5.69 12.67
N PRO A 86 -25.23 5.91 11.94
CA PRO A 86 -25.33 5.48 10.55
C PRO A 86 -24.41 6.26 9.60
N VAL A 87 -23.99 7.47 9.99
CA VAL A 87 -23.07 8.29 9.20
C VAL A 87 -21.67 7.68 9.25
N LEU A 88 -21.17 7.33 10.43
CA LEU A 88 -19.88 6.64 10.59
C LEU A 88 -19.91 5.30 9.87
N ALA A 89 -20.99 4.53 10.02
CA ALA A 89 -21.15 3.25 9.34
C ALA A 89 -21.10 3.40 7.81
N LEU A 90 -21.89 4.35 7.25
CA LEU A 90 -21.92 4.62 5.81
C LEU A 90 -20.55 5.03 5.29
N LEU A 91 -19.90 6.00 5.92
CA LEU A 91 -18.63 6.55 5.44
C LEU A 91 -17.47 5.57 5.64
N GLY A 92 -17.43 4.82 6.74
CA GLY A 92 -16.44 3.80 7.02
C GLY A 92 -16.48 2.67 5.99
N TYR A 93 -17.64 2.05 5.81
CA TYR A 93 -17.80 0.98 4.81
C TYR A 93 -17.59 1.48 3.39
N SER A 94 -18.17 2.62 3.02
CA SER A 94 -18.02 3.18 1.67
C SER A 94 -16.58 3.55 1.38
N GLY A 95 -15.89 4.18 2.33
CA GLY A 95 -14.48 4.53 2.22
C GLY A 95 -13.60 3.29 2.06
N GLY A 96 -13.79 2.27 2.91
CA GLY A 96 -13.05 1.00 2.83
C GLY A 96 -13.26 0.25 1.52
N LEU A 97 -14.52 0.10 1.07
CA LEU A 97 -14.84 -0.58 -0.19
C LEU A 97 -14.38 0.21 -1.42
N LEU A 98 -14.52 1.54 -1.41
CA LEU A 98 -14.00 2.38 -2.47
C LEU A 98 -12.46 2.32 -2.51
N HIS A 99 -11.81 2.29 -1.33
CA HIS A 99 -10.35 2.16 -1.28
C HIS A 99 -9.87 0.81 -1.82
N LEU A 100 -10.63 -0.25 -1.62
CA LEU A 100 -10.37 -1.57 -2.23
C LEU A 100 -10.35 -1.49 -3.77
N LEU A 101 -11.32 -0.80 -4.38
CA LEU A 101 -11.38 -0.57 -5.83
C LEU A 101 -10.21 0.31 -6.28
N ASN A 102 -9.98 1.42 -5.60
CA ASN A 102 -8.91 2.37 -5.92
C ASN A 102 -7.53 1.72 -5.83
N HIS A 103 -7.30 0.94 -4.79
CA HIS A 103 -6.08 0.15 -4.60
C HIS A 103 -5.88 -0.86 -5.74
N SER A 104 -6.93 -1.47 -6.27
CA SER A 104 -6.81 -2.37 -7.42
C SER A 104 -6.23 -1.66 -8.64
N LEU A 105 -6.67 -0.43 -8.90
CA LEU A 105 -6.24 0.35 -10.05
C LEU A 105 -4.80 0.85 -9.89
N PHE A 106 -4.50 1.63 -8.85
CA PHE A 106 -3.15 2.20 -8.75
C PHE A 106 -2.07 1.15 -8.48
N LYS A 107 -2.38 0.02 -7.83
CA LYS A 107 -1.42 -1.08 -7.68
C LYS A 107 -1.15 -1.82 -8.97
N SER A 108 -2.17 -2.10 -9.76
CA SER A 108 -1.98 -2.68 -11.09
C SER A 108 -1.10 -1.78 -11.95
N LEU A 109 -1.36 -0.47 -11.95
CA LEU A 109 -0.54 0.52 -12.65
C LEU A 109 0.92 0.49 -12.20
N LEU A 110 1.18 0.57 -10.89
CA LEU A 110 2.54 0.58 -10.33
C LEU A 110 3.31 -0.71 -10.61
N PHE A 111 2.65 -1.87 -10.52
CA PHE A 111 3.29 -3.15 -10.86
C PHE A 111 3.54 -3.32 -12.37
N PHE A 112 2.66 -2.82 -13.23
CA PHE A 112 2.90 -2.80 -14.67
C PHE A 112 4.11 -1.92 -15.00
N ASN A 113 4.21 -0.74 -14.38
CA ASN A 113 5.39 0.13 -14.49
C ASN A 113 6.68 -0.54 -13.99
N ALA A 114 6.64 -1.19 -12.83
CA ALA A 114 7.78 -1.96 -12.33
C ALA A 114 8.16 -3.12 -13.27
N GLY A 115 7.19 -3.67 -13.99
CA GLY A 115 7.41 -4.63 -15.09
C GLY A 115 8.10 -4.00 -16.27
N SER A 116 7.68 -2.80 -16.69
CA SER A 116 8.29 -2.03 -17.78
C SER A 116 9.75 -1.67 -17.46
N VAL A 117 10.02 -1.19 -16.24
CA VAL A 117 11.38 -0.90 -15.77
C VAL A 117 12.25 -2.16 -15.80
N TYR A 118 11.73 -3.28 -15.27
CA TYR A 118 12.48 -4.54 -15.27
C TYR A 118 12.78 -5.06 -16.68
N LEU A 119 11.84 -4.96 -17.61
CA LEU A 119 12.05 -5.38 -18.99
C LEU A 119 13.16 -4.57 -19.66
N ALA A 120 13.18 -3.25 -19.42
CA ALA A 120 14.16 -2.34 -20.05
C ALA A 120 15.55 -2.39 -19.41
N THR A 121 15.65 -2.73 -18.12
CA THR A 121 16.91 -2.62 -17.37
C THR A 121 17.42 -3.94 -16.79
N HIS A 122 16.63 -5.01 -16.86
CA HIS A 122 16.89 -6.33 -16.28
C HIS A 122 17.20 -6.30 -14.78
N THR A 123 16.85 -5.22 -14.06
CA THR A 123 17.04 -5.10 -12.62
C THR A 123 15.81 -4.48 -11.95
N ARG A 124 15.56 -4.88 -10.71
CA ARG A 124 14.53 -4.29 -9.82
C ARG A 124 15.17 -3.50 -8.71
N ASN A 125 16.49 -3.55 -8.56
CA ASN A 125 17.22 -2.88 -7.51
C ASN A 125 17.33 -1.39 -7.84
N MET A 126 16.66 -0.53 -7.06
CA MET A 126 16.66 0.92 -7.23
C MET A 126 18.06 1.53 -7.10
N GLU A 127 18.96 0.91 -6.32
CA GLU A 127 20.37 1.35 -6.21
C GLU A 127 21.12 1.28 -7.53
N ARG A 128 20.67 0.47 -8.47
CA ARG A 128 21.27 0.26 -9.79
C ARG A 128 20.58 1.03 -10.91
N LEU A 129 19.49 1.74 -10.60
CA LEU A 129 18.69 2.52 -11.55
C LEU A 129 19.10 4.01 -11.50
N GLY A 130 18.26 4.88 -12.02
CA GLY A 130 18.42 6.33 -12.02
C GLY A 130 18.37 6.91 -13.44
N GLY A 131 17.87 8.15 -13.56
CA GLY A 131 17.81 8.88 -14.81
C GLY A 131 16.85 8.32 -15.85
N LEU A 132 15.96 7.40 -15.48
CA LEU A 132 15.06 6.73 -16.44
C LEU A 132 14.05 7.70 -17.07
N MET A 133 13.77 8.84 -16.45
CA MET A 133 12.84 9.84 -16.98
C MET A 133 13.20 10.28 -18.41
N LYS A 134 14.49 10.40 -18.72
CA LYS A 134 15.00 10.79 -20.05
C LYS A 134 14.90 9.66 -21.08
N ARG A 135 14.84 8.42 -20.63
CA ARG A 135 14.86 7.20 -21.45
C ARG A 135 13.49 6.55 -21.62
N MET A 136 12.68 6.63 -20.56
CA MET A 136 11.35 6.02 -20.44
C MET A 136 10.33 7.06 -19.96
N PRO A 137 10.05 8.12 -20.74
CA PRO A 137 9.21 9.24 -20.31
C PRO A 137 7.76 8.82 -20.02
N TRP A 138 7.17 7.94 -20.82
CA TRP A 138 5.81 7.44 -20.60
C TRP A 138 5.74 6.60 -19.32
N THR A 139 6.62 5.61 -19.17
CA THR A 139 6.71 4.80 -17.94
C THR A 139 6.92 5.69 -16.72
N THR A 140 7.74 6.74 -16.80
CA THR A 140 7.97 7.68 -15.70
C THR A 140 6.70 8.43 -15.30
N MET A 141 5.97 8.99 -16.28
CA MET A 141 4.75 9.74 -16.00
C MET A 141 3.65 8.85 -15.42
N LEU A 142 3.52 7.63 -15.95
CA LEU A 142 2.55 6.65 -15.46
C LEU A 142 2.87 6.19 -14.04
N PHE A 143 4.17 6.00 -13.71
CA PHE A 143 4.59 5.69 -12.34
C PHE A 143 4.31 6.87 -11.38
N LEU A 144 4.54 8.12 -11.83
CA LEU A 144 4.25 9.31 -11.04
C LEU A 144 2.76 9.38 -10.67
N VAL A 145 1.87 9.19 -11.67
CA VAL A 145 0.42 9.17 -11.44
C VAL A 145 0.04 8.08 -10.42
N GLY A 146 0.56 6.86 -10.60
CA GLY A 146 0.33 5.77 -9.65
C GLY A 146 0.85 6.08 -8.24
N SER A 147 2.01 6.73 -8.14
CA SER A 147 2.60 7.16 -6.86
C SER A 147 1.77 8.24 -6.17
N MET A 148 1.26 9.22 -6.92
CA MET A 148 0.39 10.26 -6.36
C MET A 148 -0.97 9.68 -5.93
N ALA A 149 -1.51 8.73 -6.69
CA ALA A 149 -2.77 8.07 -6.38
C ALA A 149 -2.69 7.23 -5.09
N ILE A 150 -1.62 6.46 -4.91
CA ILE A 150 -1.42 5.64 -3.70
C ILE A 150 -1.09 6.46 -2.45
N CYS A 151 -0.50 7.64 -2.62
CA CYS A 151 -0.25 8.57 -1.52
C CYS A 151 -1.50 9.36 -1.09
N GLY A 152 -2.67 9.04 -1.61
CA GLY A 152 -3.90 9.74 -1.27
C GLY A 152 -3.88 11.23 -1.63
N LEU A 153 -3.15 11.63 -2.68
CA LEU A 153 -3.07 13.03 -3.07
C LEU A 153 -4.22 13.43 -4.01
N PRO A 154 -4.86 14.60 -3.80
CA PRO A 154 -5.83 15.09 -4.76
C PRO A 154 -5.11 15.48 -6.07
N PRO A 155 -5.73 15.32 -7.25
CA PRO A 155 -7.11 14.93 -7.51
C PRO A 155 -7.29 13.43 -7.84
N PHE A 156 -6.44 12.55 -7.33
CA PHE A 156 -6.46 11.13 -7.66
C PHE A 156 -7.46 10.34 -6.80
N ASN A 157 -7.79 9.15 -7.26
CA ASN A 157 -8.82 8.29 -6.67
C ASN A 157 -8.53 7.86 -5.22
N GLY A 158 -7.25 7.64 -4.85
CA GLY A 158 -6.87 7.28 -3.47
C GLY A 158 -7.38 8.27 -2.44
N PHE A 159 -7.22 9.57 -2.74
CA PHE A 159 -7.71 10.65 -1.89
C PHE A 159 -9.21 10.53 -1.58
N ILE A 160 -10.04 10.21 -2.57
CA ILE A 160 -11.52 10.19 -2.40
C ILE A 160 -11.93 9.15 -1.35
N SER A 161 -11.34 7.97 -1.38
CA SER A 161 -11.66 6.91 -0.42
C SER A 161 -11.16 7.22 0.99
N GLU A 162 -9.95 7.74 1.12
CA GLU A 162 -9.41 8.16 2.42
C GLU A 162 -10.19 9.35 2.99
N TYR A 163 -10.57 10.31 2.15
CA TYR A 163 -11.43 11.44 2.54
C TYR A 163 -12.74 10.96 3.19
N LEU A 164 -13.40 9.93 2.62
CA LEU A 164 -14.62 9.38 3.23
C LEU A 164 -14.33 8.79 4.61
N ILE A 165 -13.23 8.05 4.78
CA ILE A 165 -12.84 7.48 6.08
C ILE A 165 -12.60 8.58 7.10
N TYR A 166 -11.79 9.59 6.75
CA TYR A 166 -11.52 10.73 7.65
C TYR A 166 -12.80 11.49 8.03
N MET A 167 -13.68 11.74 7.06
CA MET A 167 -14.94 12.45 7.33
C MET A 167 -15.87 11.65 8.24
N GLY A 168 -15.87 10.30 8.14
CA GLY A 168 -16.57 9.44 9.07
C GLY A 168 -16.04 9.59 10.50
N ILE A 169 -14.73 9.62 10.66
CA ILE A 169 -14.07 9.80 11.96
C ILE A 169 -14.40 11.17 12.54
N PHE A 170 -14.17 12.26 11.79
CA PHE A 170 -14.38 13.63 12.27
C PHE A 170 -15.84 13.91 12.62
N GLY A 171 -16.81 13.39 11.82
CA GLY A 171 -18.23 13.52 12.11
C GLY A 171 -18.67 12.77 13.38
N SER A 172 -17.84 11.85 13.88
CA SER A 172 -18.16 11.04 15.06
C SER A 172 -17.46 11.50 16.34
N LEU A 173 -16.55 12.47 16.27
CA LEU A 173 -15.86 13.01 17.46
C LEU A 173 -16.77 13.86 18.35
N SER A 174 -17.82 14.45 17.80
CA SER A 174 -18.75 15.30 18.54
C SER A 174 -19.78 14.44 19.28
N GLY A 175 -19.71 14.36 20.61
CA GLY A 175 -20.73 13.72 21.45
C GLY A 175 -20.51 12.23 21.73
N SER A 176 -19.34 11.66 21.43
CA SER A 176 -19.01 10.28 21.73
C SER A 176 -18.49 10.10 23.16
N GLU A 177 -18.74 8.93 23.74
CA GLU A 177 -18.14 8.50 25.00
C GLU A 177 -16.61 8.42 24.89
N LEU A 178 -15.90 8.36 26.01
CA LEU A 178 -14.44 8.37 26.06
C LEU A 178 -13.78 7.25 25.23
N TYR A 179 -14.31 6.03 25.31
CA TYR A 179 -13.73 4.88 24.61
C TYR A 179 -13.80 5.00 23.08
N PRO A 180 -14.99 5.30 22.47
CA PRO A 180 -15.05 5.56 21.04
C PRO A 180 -14.19 6.75 20.60
N SER A 181 -14.11 7.82 21.41
CA SER A 181 -13.26 8.98 21.10
C SER A 181 -11.79 8.63 21.01
N ILE A 182 -11.27 7.79 21.92
CA ILE A 182 -9.89 7.30 21.88
C ILE A 182 -9.63 6.52 20.57
N LEU A 183 -10.55 5.63 20.17
CA LEU A 183 -10.43 4.88 18.93
C LEU A 183 -10.41 5.82 17.70
N MET A 184 -11.27 6.85 17.68
CA MET A 184 -11.31 7.81 16.58
C MET A 184 -10.02 8.63 16.47
N VAL A 185 -9.54 9.20 17.58
CA VAL A 185 -8.29 9.97 17.61
C VAL A 185 -7.10 9.09 17.23
N GLY A 186 -7.03 7.86 17.78
CA GLY A 186 -6.01 6.88 17.41
C GLY A 186 -6.04 6.52 15.92
N SER A 187 -7.24 6.45 15.33
CA SER A 187 -7.42 6.19 13.90
C SER A 187 -6.90 7.33 13.03
N VAL A 188 -7.19 8.57 13.39
CA VAL A 188 -6.65 9.75 12.68
C VAL A 188 -5.12 9.73 12.75
N ALA A 189 -4.55 9.53 13.94
CA ALA A 189 -3.10 9.49 14.12
C ALA A 189 -2.46 8.36 13.29
N GLY A 190 -3.03 7.15 13.33
CA GLY A 190 -2.55 5.98 12.59
C GLY A 190 -2.63 6.18 11.08
N LEU A 191 -3.78 6.60 10.56
CA LEU A 191 -3.96 6.86 9.12
C LEU A 191 -3.07 8.00 8.63
N SER A 192 -2.93 9.08 9.40
CA SER A 192 -2.04 10.19 9.03
C SER A 192 -0.57 9.79 9.01
N LEU A 193 -0.15 8.92 9.94
CA LEU A 193 1.19 8.33 9.94
C LEU A 193 1.41 7.46 8.70
N ILE A 194 0.45 6.61 8.34
CA ILE A 194 0.50 5.78 7.14
C ILE A 194 0.66 6.67 5.90
N GLY A 195 -0.20 7.68 5.71
CA GLY A 195 -0.15 8.59 4.57
C GLY A 195 1.17 9.35 4.47
N GLY A 196 1.68 9.89 5.58
CA GLY A 196 2.97 10.59 5.62
C GLY A 196 4.14 9.69 5.23
N LEU A 197 4.18 8.45 5.74
CA LEU A 197 5.19 7.47 5.39
C LEU A 197 5.04 6.96 3.93
N ALA A 198 3.82 6.89 3.41
CA ALA A 198 3.56 6.56 2.00
C ALA A 198 4.17 7.63 1.07
N VAL A 199 3.92 8.90 1.34
CA VAL A 199 4.53 10.01 0.57
C VAL A 199 6.06 9.89 0.60
N PHE A 200 6.67 9.65 1.77
CA PHE A 200 8.12 9.46 1.88
C PHE A 200 8.61 8.27 1.05
N SER A 201 7.93 7.12 1.13
CA SER A 201 8.29 5.89 0.43
C SER A 201 8.23 6.05 -1.10
N PHE A 202 7.14 6.65 -1.61
CA PHE A 202 6.94 6.81 -3.05
C PHE A 202 7.75 7.96 -3.63
N THR A 203 8.03 9.02 -2.87
CA THR A 203 9.00 10.07 -3.26
C THR A 203 10.39 9.47 -3.43
N ARG A 204 10.82 8.62 -2.50
CA ARG A 204 12.08 7.87 -2.61
C ARG A 204 12.08 6.96 -3.84
N ALA A 205 11.04 6.14 -4.02
CA ALA A 205 10.96 5.19 -5.13
C ALA A 205 11.01 5.91 -6.49
N PHE A 206 10.23 6.98 -6.65
CA PHE A 206 10.20 7.78 -7.86
C PHE A 206 11.53 8.51 -8.10
N GLY A 207 12.01 9.25 -7.09
CA GLY A 207 13.21 10.06 -7.19
C GLY A 207 14.45 9.24 -7.52
N ILE A 208 14.66 8.14 -6.84
CA ILE A 208 15.85 7.29 -7.04
C ILE A 208 15.81 6.51 -8.35
N THR A 209 14.61 6.09 -8.79
CA THR A 209 14.46 5.27 -10.01
C THR A 209 14.48 6.12 -11.27
N PHE A 210 13.77 7.24 -11.28
CA PHE A 210 13.50 7.98 -12.52
C PHE A 210 14.31 9.27 -12.66
N LEU A 211 14.67 9.93 -11.56
CA LEU A 211 15.41 11.19 -11.58
C LEU A 211 16.92 10.99 -11.49
N GLY A 212 17.67 12.08 -11.58
CA GLY A 212 19.13 12.09 -11.52
C GLY A 212 19.77 11.56 -12.80
N VAL A 213 20.90 10.87 -12.64
CA VAL A 213 21.68 10.25 -13.72
C VAL A 213 21.71 8.73 -13.56
N SER A 214 21.89 8.02 -14.69
CA SER A 214 21.95 6.57 -14.71
C SER A 214 23.15 6.05 -13.92
N ARG A 215 22.94 5.10 -13.00
CA ARG A 215 23.99 4.53 -12.13
C ARG A 215 24.68 3.33 -12.74
N THR A 216 24.02 2.67 -13.72
CA THR A 216 24.57 1.51 -14.43
C THR A 216 24.40 1.69 -15.93
N GLU A 217 25.19 0.93 -16.68
CA GLU A 217 25.10 0.93 -18.14
C GLU A 217 23.74 0.43 -18.63
N ALA A 218 23.16 -0.57 -17.97
CA ALA A 218 21.82 -1.06 -18.27
C ALA A 218 20.75 0.05 -18.14
N ALA A 219 20.83 0.90 -17.11
CA ALA A 219 19.96 2.06 -16.96
C ALA A 219 20.21 3.12 -18.04
N ALA A 220 21.49 3.35 -18.41
CA ALA A 220 21.86 4.33 -19.42
C ALA A 220 21.43 3.93 -20.84
N ARG A 221 21.40 2.63 -21.14
CA ARG A 221 20.98 2.09 -22.44
C ARG A 221 19.50 1.72 -22.52
N SER A 222 18.75 1.90 -21.43
CA SER A 222 17.32 1.58 -21.42
C SER A 222 16.52 2.42 -22.42
N THR A 223 15.47 1.85 -22.96
CA THR A 223 14.55 2.49 -23.90
C THR A 223 13.11 2.27 -23.43
N GLU A 224 12.19 3.11 -23.93
CA GLU A 224 10.77 2.97 -23.60
C GLU A 224 10.23 1.63 -24.10
N VAL A 225 9.29 1.07 -23.34
CA VAL A 225 8.64 -0.19 -23.69
C VAL A 225 7.64 -0.04 -24.82
N GLY A 226 7.32 -1.15 -25.48
CA GLY A 226 6.37 -1.16 -26.60
C GLY A 226 4.96 -0.68 -26.21
N ARG A 227 4.23 -0.14 -27.19
CA ARG A 227 2.88 0.44 -27.02
C ARG A 227 1.90 -0.53 -26.33
N MET A 228 1.99 -1.82 -26.60
CA MET A 228 1.14 -2.85 -26.00
C MET A 228 1.29 -2.94 -24.47
N MET A 229 2.42 -2.51 -23.91
CA MET A 229 2.61 -2.41 -22.46
C MET A 229 2.13 -1.07 -21.89
N ILE A 230 2.16 0.00 -22.69
CA ILE A 230 1.74 1.34 -22.25
C ILE A 230 0.20 1.48 -22.27
N ILE A 231 -0.49 0.93 -23.28
CA ILE A 231 -1.95 1.07 -23.44
C ILE A 231 -2.73 0.62 -22.18
N PRO A 232 -2.50 -0.57 -21.58
CA PRO A 232 -3.21 -0.97 -20.36
C PRO A 232 -2.98 -0.02 -19.20
N GLN A 233 -1.78 0.54 -19.10
CA GLN A 233 -1.42 1.51 -18.07
C GLN A 233 -2.15 2.84 -18.28
N LEU A 234 -2.28 3.31 -19.50
CA LEU A 234 -3.07 4.52 -19.83
C LEU A 234 -4.56 4.32 -19.51
N VAL A 235 -5.12 3.15 -19.84
CA VAL A 235 -6.50 2.82 -19.46
C VAL A 235 -6.67 2.86 -17.94
N THR A 236 -5.72 2.31 -17.19
CA THR A 236 -5.76 2.35 -15.74
C THR A 236 -5.65 3.77 -15.20
N VAL A 237 -4.79 4.62 -15.78
CA VAL A 237 -4.72 6.06 -15.43
C VAL A 237 -6.03 6.76 -15.72
N ALA A 238 -6.66 6.50 -16.88
CA ALA A 238 -7.96 7.08 -17.22
C ALA A 238 -9.04 6.72 -16.18
N LEU A 239 -9.06 5.47 -15.70
CA LEU A 239 -9.97 5.04 -14.62
C LEU A 239 -9.64 5.71 -13.28
N ILE A 240 -8.36 5.86 -12.92
CA ILE A 240 -7.92 6.58 -11.71
C ILE A 240 -8.42 8.03 -11.76
N MET A 241 -8.25 8.71 -12.90
CA MET A 241 -8.68 10.09 -13.11
C MET A 241 -10.21 10.22 -13.13
N LEU A 242 -10.90 9.25 -13.75
CA LEU A 242 -12.37 9.21 -13.75
C LEU A 242 -12.94 9.14 -12.34
N ILE A 243 -12.38 8.29 -11.48
CA ILE A 243 -12.83 8.18 -10.08
C ILE A 243 -12.45 9.43 -9.28
N GLY A 244 -11.26 9.97 -9.49
CA GLY A 244 -10.80 11.16 -8.76
C GLY A 244 -11.59 12.43 -9.12
N LEU A 245 -11.71 12.74 -10.41
CA LEU A 245 -12.39 13.94 -10.90
C LEU A 245 -13.91 13.77 -11.05
N GLY A 246 -14.37 12.55 -11.23
CA GLY A 246 -15.79 12.19 -11.32
C GLY A 246 -16.32 11.57 -10.02
N SER A 247 -15.73 11.89 -8.87
CA SER A 247 -16.02 11.23 -7.60
C SER A 247 -17.50 11.19 -7.21
N PRO A 248 -18.36 12.21 -7.46
CA PRO A 248 -19.78 12.12 -7.15
C PRO A 248 -20.50 11.00 -7.90
N LEU A 249 -20.09 10.73 -9.15
CA LEU A 249 -20.71 9.69 -9.99
C LEU A 249 -20.40 8.29 -9.49
N VAL A 250 -19.23 8.09 -8.86
CA VAL A 250 -18.79 6.79 -8.34
C VAL A 250 -19.22 6.59 -6.90
N VAL A 251 -19.14 7.62 -6.07
CA VAL A 251 -19.44 7.51 -4.63
C VAL A 251 -20.93 7.34 -4.36
N LYS A 252 -21.81 7.99 -5.14
CA LYS A 252 -23.26 7.86 -4.96
C LYS A 252 -23.73 6.39 -5.06
N PRO A 253 -23.42 5.61 -6.12
CA PRO A 253 -23.76 4.19 -6.16
C PRO A 253 -23.16 3.38 -5.00
N VAL A 254 -21.93 3.70 -4.57
CA VAL A 254 -21.30 3.02 -3.43
C VAL A 254 -22.11 3.27 -2.15
N PHE A 255 -22.53 4.49 -1.88
CA PHE A 255 -23.41 4.82 -0.75
C PHE A 255 -24.73 4.05 -0.77
N GLU A 256 -25.37 3.95 -1.94
CA GLU A 256 -26.62 3.20 -2.11
C GLU A 256 -26.45 1.71 -1.83
N ILE A 257 -25.36 1.10 -2.36
CA ILE A 257 -25.05 -0.31 -2.14
C ILE A 257 -24.78 -0.56 -0.66
N VAL A 258 -23.95 0.28 -0.02
CA VAL A 258 -23.60 0.15 1.40
C VAL A 258 -24.83 0.31 2.28
N ALA A 259 -25.63 1.35 2.06
CA ALA A 259 -26.85 1.61 2.84
C ALA A 259 -27.83 0.42 2.77
N ARG A 260 -28.01 -0.18 1.60
CA ARG A 260 -28.86 -1.37 1.41
C ARG A 260 -28.26 -2.62 2.06
N THR A 261 -26.95 -2.85 1.89
CA THR A 261 -26.28 -4.06 2.39
C THR A 261 -26.28 -4.17 3.90
N TRP A 262 -26.10 -3.06 4.60
CA TRP A 262 -26.06 -3.00 6.07
C TRP A 262 -27.32 -2.40 6.71
N ASN A 263 -28.40 -2.24 5.96
CA ASN A 263 -29.69 -1.74 6.43
C ASN A 263 -29.58 -0.41 7.23
N LEU A 264 -28.74 0.53 6.73
CA LEU A 264 -28.49 1.80 7.44
C LEU A 264 -29.65 2.82 7.31
N GLY A 265 -30.72 2.46 6.63
CA GLY A 265 -31.83 3.36 6.33
C GLY A 265 -31.50 4.35 5.20
N ALA A 266 -32.45 5.19 4.86
CA ALA A 266 -32.27 6.26 3.90
C ALA A 266 -31.60 7.48 4.57
N LEU A 267 -30.47 7.92 4.03
CA LEU A 267 -29.68 9.06 4.53
C LEU A 267 -29.54 10.16 3.46
N PRO A 268 -30.65 10.67 2.85
CA PRO A 268 -30.57 11.53 1.67
C PRO A 268 -29.88 12.87 1.95
N MET A 269 -30.08 13.46 3.14
CA MET A 269 -29.39 14.69 3.54
C MET A 269 -27.87 14.49 3.64
N VAL A 270 -27.44 13.40 4.27
CA VAL A 270 -26.01 13.08 4.44
C VAL A 270 -25.36 12.81 3.09
N THR A 271 -25.95 11.90 2.30
CA THR A 271 -25.41 11.55 0.98
C THR A 271 -25.40 12.74 0.04
N GLY A 272 -26.42 13.63 0.10
CA GLY A 272 -26.48 14.86 -0.67
C GLY A 272 -25.36 15.84 -0.31
N ALA A 273 -25.16 16.11 0.99
CA ALA A 273 -24.09 16.99 1.45
C ALA A 273 -22.70 16.50 1.03
N PHE A 274 -22.40 15.20 1.20
CA PHE A 274 -21.14 14.63 0.77
C PHE A 274 -20.96 14.66 -0.74
N THR A 275 -22.01 14.45 -1.53
CA THR A 275 -21.96 14.55 -2.99
C THR A 275 -21.61 15.97 -3.43
N VAL A 276 -22.13 17.00 -2.78
CA VAL A 276 -21.79 18.41 -3.05
C VAL A 276 -20.32 18.69 -2.71
N ASN A 277 -19.85 18.26 -1.54
CA ASN A 277 -18.44 18.44 -1.15
C ASN A 277 -17.49 17.73 -2.13
N LEU A 278 -17.81 16.51 -2.55
CA LEU A 278 -17.05 15.77 -3.54
C LEU A 278 -17.04 16.47 -4.92
N ALA A 279 -18.16 17.09 -5.32
CA ALA A 279 -18.21 17.87 -6.57
C ALA A 279 -17.29 19.10 -6.49
N GLN A 280 -17.23 19.78 -5.35
CA GLN A 280 -16.31 20.91 -5.13
C GLN A 280 -14.85 20.45 -5.17
N ILE A 281 -14.51 19.31 -4.55
CA ILE A 281 -13.16 18.70 -4.61
C ILE A 281 -12.81 18.33 -6.05
N SER A 282 -13.72 17.71 -6.80
CA SER A 282 -13.54 17.35 -8.21
C SER A 282 -13.31 18.59 -9.06
N LEU A 283 -14.09 19.66 -8.85
CA LEU A 283 -13.93 20.92 -9.56
C LEU A 283 -12.57 21.58 -9.26
N ALA A 284 -12.18 21.65 -8.00
CA ALA A 284 -10.88 22.18 -7.59
C ALA A 284 -9.73 21.37 -8.20
N GLY A 285 -9.84 20.05 -8.20
CA GLY A 285 -8.89 19.15 -8.86
C GLY A 285 -8.81 19.36 -10.37
N GLY A 286 -9.95 19.55 -11.03
CA GLY A 286 -10.02 19.87 -12.45
C GLY A 286 -9.34 21.22 -12.78
N ILE A 287 -9.64 22.25 -11.98
CA ILE A 287 -8.99 23.57 -12.11
C ILE A 287 -7.48 23.43 -11.93
N PHE A 288 -7.02 22.68 -10.92
CA PHE A 288 -5.58 22.45 -10.68
C PHE A 288 -4.91 21.80 -11.90
N ILE A 289 -5.51 20.77 -12.49
CA ILE A 289 -4.96 20.11 -13.71
C ILE A 289 -4.92 21.07 -14.89
N VAL A 290 -5.97 21.87 -15.10
CA VAL A 290 -6.01 22.86 -16.19
C VAL A 290 -4.90 23.90 -16.01
N LEU A 291 -4.74 24.44 -14.80
CA LEU A 291 -3.68 25.39 -14.49
C LEU A 291 -2.29 24.80 -14.68
N LEU A 292 -2.05 23.58 -14.18
CA LEU A 292 -0.78 22.88 -14.37
C LEU A 292 -0.47 22.67 -15.84
N THR A 293 -1.45 22.22 -16.62
CA THR A 293 -1.31 22.01 -18.06
C THR A 293 -1.03 23.33 -18.77
N ALA A 294 -1.74 24.39 -18.44
CA ALA A 294 -1.52 25.73 -19.00
C ALA A 294 -0.11 26.24 -18.70
N LEU A 295 0.38 26.06 -17.47
CA LEU A 295 1.75 26.43 -17.10
C LEU A 295 2.81 25.63 -17.86
N LEU A 296 2.61 24.31 -18.04
CA LEU A 296 3.52 23.46 -18.81
C LEU A 296 3.54 23.86 -20.30
N LEU A 297 2.38 24.15 -20.88
CA LEU A 297 2.27 24.63 -22.28
C LEU A 297 2.92 26.02 -22.43
N TYR A 298 2.67 26.93 -21.50
CA TYR A 298 3.31 28.25 -21.47
C TYR A 298 4.83 28.13 -21.38
N ARG A 299 5.33 27.29 -20.44
CA ARG A 299 6.77 27.02 -20.34
C ARG A 299 7.34 26.47 -21.65
N ARG A 300 6.67 25.48 -22.27
CA ARG A 300 7.11 24.91 -23.54
C ARG A 300 7.15 25.95 -24.65
N TYR A 301 6.12 26.77 -24.77
CA TYR A 301 6.04 27.87 -25.74
C TYR A 301 7.14 28.91 -25.53
N HIS A 302 7.35 29.30 -24.28
CA HIS A 302 8.37 30.31 -23.92
C HIS A 302 9.80 29.82 -24.18
N LEU A 303 10.11 28.56 -23.82
CA LEU A 303 11.42 27.96 -24.05
C LEU A 303 11.68 27.64 -25.53
N ALA A 304 10.66 27.33 -26.33
CA ALA A 304 10.84 27.07 -27.75
C ALA A 304 11.30 28.31 -28.55
N ARG A 305 11.13 29.51 -27.97
CA ARG A 305 11.52 30.81 -28.58
C ARG A 305 12.83 31.35 -28.04
N ARG A 306 13.54 30.62 -27.17
CA ARG A 306 14.82 31.07 -26.55
C ARG A 306 15.91 30.04 -26.81
N SER A 307 17.13 30.52 -26.90
CA SER A 307 18.28 29.61 -26.84
C SER A 307 18.42 29.04 -25.43
N VAL A 308 18.25 27.73 -25.34
CA VAL A 308 18.40 27.00 -24.06
C VAL A 308 19.74 26.31 -24.06
N THR A 309 20.62 26.68 -23.14
CA THR A 309 21.89 25.98 -22.91
C THR A 309 21.67 24.82 -21.94
N ALA A 310 22.15 23.63 -22.31
CA ALA A 310 22.18 22.50 -21.41
C ALA A 310 23.48 22.53 -20.58
N GLY A 311 23.35 22.40 -19.29
CA GLY A 311 24.49 22.35 -18.37
C GLY A 311 24.26 21.35 -17.24
N PRO A 312 25.31 21.04 -16.45
CA PRO A 312 25.15 20.19 -15.27
C PRO A 312 24.27 20.90 -14.22
N THR A 313 23.58 20.12 -13.42
CA THR A 313 22.90 20.63 -12.23
C THR A 313 23.93 21.23 -11.27
N TRP A 314 23.51 22.18 -10.43
CA TRP A 314 24.36 22.80 -9.42
C TRP A 314 25.18 21.75 -8.63
N GLY A 315 26.52 21.83 -8.73
CA GLY A 315 27.46 20.88 -8.13
C GLY A 315 28.25 21.44 -6.94
N CYS A 316 27.78 22.57 -6.32
CA CYS A 316 28.50 23.26 -5.22
C CYS A 316 29.96 23.60 -5.57
N GLY A 317 30.23 23.97 -6.82
CA GLY A 317 31.59 24.25 -7.32
C GLY A 317 32.39 23.02 -7.77
N TYR A 318 31.85 21.79 -7.59
CA TYR A 318 32.52 20.57 -8.06
C TYR A 318 32.16 20.32 -9.52
N THR A 319 33.18 20.30 -10.39
CA THR A 319 32.99 20.24 -11.85
C THR A 319 32.96 18.81 -12.42
N ALA A 320 33.46 17.82 -11.66
CA ALA A 320 33.56 16.41 -12.09
C ALA A 320 32.50 15.51 -11.46
N ALA A 321 31.21 15.96 -11.48
CA ALA A 321 30.12 15.20 -10.92
C ALA A 321 29.97 13.81 -11.59
N THR A 322 29.94 12.77 -10.78
CA THR A 322 29.74 11.36 -11.22
C THR A 322 28.42 10.81 -10.67
N PRO A 323 27.92 9.68 -11.18
CA PRO A 323 26.73 9.01 -10.62
C PRO A 323 26.84 8.70 -9.11
N LYS A 324 28.05 8.65 -8.56
CA LYS A 324 28.29 8.42 -7.12
C LYS A 324 27.96 9.64 -6.23
N HIS A 325 27.84 10.84 -6.79
CA HIS A 325 27.54 12.08 -6.06
C HIS A 325 26.03 12.38 -5.93
N GLN A 326 25.17 11.40 -6.15
CA GLN A 326 23.73 11.54 -5.98
C GLN A 326 23.20 10.62 -4.87
N TYR A 327 22.08 11.00 -4.28
CA TYR A 327 21.41 10.16 -3.27
C TYR A 327 21.08 8.78 -3.81
N THR A 328 21.40 7.76 -3.02
CA THR A 328 21.00 6.37 -3.25
C THR A 328 19.70 6.05 -2.50
N ALA A 329 19.08 4.92 -2.78
CA ALA A 329 17.89 4.49 -2.06
C ALA A 329 18.18 4.30 -0.56
N THR A 330 19.33 3.76 -0.21
CA THR A 330 19.77 3.56 1.17
C THR A 330 20.08 4.86 1.87
N SER A 331 20.78 5.81 1.20
CA SER A 331 21.12 7.11 1.81
C SER A 331 19.88 7.98 2.05
N PHE A 332 18.89 7.94 1.14
CA PHE A 332 17.63 8.65 1.32
C PHE A 332 16.87 8.19 2.56
N ALA A 333 16.87 6.88 2.83
CA ALA A 333 16.21 6.28 3.99
C ALA A 333 17.10 6.21 5.25
N TYR A 334 18.30 6.80 5.26
CA TYR A 334 19.28 6.62 6.32
C TYR A 334 18.75 7.04 7.71
N ASN A 335 18.22 8.27 7.80
CA ASN A 335 17.69 8.79 9.07
C ASN A 335 16.46 8.00 9.53
N TYR A 336 15.59 7.60 8.61
CA TYR A 336 14.46 6.73 8.90
C TYR A 336 14.91 5.38 9.45
N ASN A 337 15.88 4.73 8.82
CA ASN A 337 16.44 3.47 9.27
C ASN A 337 17.08 3.57 10.67
N HIS A 338 17.64 4.71 11.01
CA HIS A 338 18.21 4.94 12.35
C HIS A 338 17.12 5.05 13.40
N LEU A 339 16.07 5.83 13.14
CA LEU A 339 14.94 6.02 14.05
C LEU A 339 14.13 4.73 14.24
N ALA A 340 13.87 3.99 13.16
CA ALA A 340 13.06 2.79 13.16
C ALA A 340 13.85 1.49 13.43
N LYS A 341 15.15 1.59 13.75
CA LYS A 341 16.05 0.45 13.98
C LYS A 341 15.50 -0.62 14.93
N PRO A 342 14.84 -0.27 16.06
CA PRO A 342 14.31 -1.29 16.98
C PRO A 342 13.23 -2.18 16.35
N LEU A 343 12.47 -1.64 15.39
CA LEU A 343 11.36 -2.35 14.71
C LEU A 343 11.81 -3.06 13.43
N LEU A 344 12.79 -2.49 12.72
CA LEU A 344 13.17 -2.96 11.38
C LEU A 344 14.34 -3.93 11.36
N GLN A 345 15.09 -4.06 12.46
CA GLN A 345 16.26 -4.96 12.63
C GLN A 345 17.17 -4.97 11.40
N THR A 346 17.48 -3.76 10.86
CA THR A 346 18.35 -3.62 9.68
C THR A 346 19.78 -4.04 10.03
N ARG A 347 20.31 -5.03 9.30
CA ARG A 347 21.73 -5.39 9.32
C ARG A 347 22.46 -4.67 8.22
N LYS A 348 23.57 -4.05 8.57
CA LYS A 348 24.47 -3.38 7.64
C LYS A 348 25.79 -4.16 7.62
N GLU A 349 26.21 -4.54 6.43
CA GLU A 349 27.53 -5.13 6.19
C GLU A 349 28.34 -4.08 5.42
N MET A 350 29.39 -3.57 6.04
CA MET A 350 30.26 -2.54 5.48
C MET A 350 31.70 -2.84 5.88
N ASP A 351 32.58 -2.88 4.90
CA ASP A 351 34.00 -2.93 5.15
C ASP A 351 34.45 -1.53 5.57
N GLU A 352 34.88 -1.34 6.84
CA GLU A 352 35.33 -0.06 7.35
C GLU A 352 36.69 0.34 6.73
N ILE A 353 36.87 1.64 6.53
CA ILE A 353 38.15 2.20 6.07
C ILE A 353 39.09 2.20 7.27
N GLY A 354 40.27 1.56 7.12
CA GLY A 354 41.29 1.51 8.17
C GLY A 354 41.87 2.90 8.45
N GLU A 355 42.26 3.16 9.70
CA GLU A 355 42.96 4.40 10.06
C GLU A 355 44.26 4.53 9.24
N GLY A 356 44.42 5.63 8.50
CA GLY A 356 45.61 5.89 7.65
C GLY A 356 45.51 5.34 6.23
N GLU A 357 44.42 4.70 5.81
CA GLU A 357 44.22 4.24 4.44
C GLU A 357 43.84 5.40 3.51
N ILE A 358 44.84 5.99 2.83
CA ILE A 358 44.66 7.15 1.94
C ILE A 358 43.99 6.75 0.62
N PHE A 359 44.27 5.56 0.10
CA PHE A 359 43.74 5.00 -1.15
C PHE A 359 43.00 3.68 -0.87
N PRO A 360 41.76 3.72 -0.42
CA PRO A 360 41.03 2.49 -0.08
C PRO A 360 40.76 1.65 -1.31
N HIS A 361 40.90 0.32 -1.17
CA HIS A 361 40.51 -0.66 -2.18
C HIS A 361 38.99 -0.62 -2.39
N GLN A 362 38.53 -1.24 -3.48
CA GLN A 362 37.09 -1.37 -3.77
C GLN A 362 36.38 -2.10 -2.63
N ARG A 363 35.38 -1.45 -2.05
CA ARG A 363 34.61 -1.96 -0.91
C ARG A 363 33.13 -2.05 -1.26
N SER A 364 32.43 -2.92 -0.55
CA SER A 364 31.00 -3.13 -0.73
C SER A 364 30.23 -2.70 0.52
N PHE A 365 29.05 -2.15 0.29
CA PHE A 365 28.06 -1.85 1.33
C PHE A 365 26.78 -2.59 0.99
N VAL A 366 26.30 -3.42 1.92
CA VAL A 366 25.04 -4.16 1.77
C VAL A 366 24.18 -3.89 3.01
N SER A 367 22.94 -3.57 2.77
CA SER A 367 21.95 -3.37 3.84
C SER A 367 20.78 -4.32 3.62
N HIS A 368 20.51 -5.16 4.61
CA HIS A 368 19.36 -6.06 4.64
C HIS A 368 18.45 -5.71 5.81
N SER A 369 17.16 -5.53 5.55
CA SER A 369 16.13 -5.46 6.59
C SER A 369 15.47 -6.84 6.73
N GLU A 370 15.50 -7.40 7.94
CA GLU A 370 14.73 -8.60 8.27
C GLU A 370 13.28 -8.22 8.57
N ASP A 371 12.36 -8.97 8.00
CA ASP A 371 10.93 -8.81 8.31
C ASP A 371 10.63 -9.55 9.62
N PHE A 372 10.69 -8.82 10.72
CA PHE A 372 10.41 -9.34 12.06
C PHE A 372 9.02 -9.99 12.15
N PHE A 373 8.02 -9.35 11.53
CA PHE A 373 6.64 -9.84 11.58
C PHE A 373 6.48 -11.13 10.79
N ARG A 374 7.06 -11.23 9.61
CA ARG A 374 7.10 -12.48 8.86
C ARG A 374 7.74 -13.59 9.70
N LYS A 375 8.88 -13.30 10.33
CA LYS A 375 9.61 -14.27 11.14
C LYS A 375 8.80 -14.75 12.37
N VAL A 376 8.11 -13.83 13.05
CA VAL A 376 7.36 -14.14 14.28
C VAL A 376 5.98 -14.71 13.98
N LEU A 377 5.24 -14.12 13.02
CA LEU A 377 3.84 -14.47 12.78
C LEU A 377 3.64 -15.55 11.71
N ILE A 378 4.63 -15.78 10.85
CA ILE A 378 4.52 -16.73 9.75
C ILE A 378 5.55 -17.84 9.88
N ASP A 379 6.86 -17.51 9.85
CA ASP A 379 7.91 -18.51 9.75
C ASP A 379 7.96 -19.39 11.02
N ARG A 380 7.98 -18.81 12.23
CA ARG A 380 7.99 -19.59 13.49
C ARG A 380 6.75 -20.46 13.68
N PRO A 381 5.49 -19.97 13.51
CA PRO A 381 4.32 -20.82 13.59
C PRO A 381 4.29 -21.91 12.51
N ALA A 382 4.75 -21.61 11.28
CA ALA A 382 4.84 -22.59 10.22
C ALA A 382 5.86 -23.70 10.53
N ASP A 383 7.04 -23.34 11.05
CA ASP A 383 8.07 -24.28 11.48
C ASP A 383 7.59 -25.14 12.67
N TRP A 384 6.92 -24.53 13.63
CA TRP A 384 6.29 -25.25 14.74
C TRP A 384 5.24 -26.23 14.23
N MET A 385 4.33 -25.77 13.36
CA MET A 385 3.30 -26.62 12.76
C MET A 385 3.91 -27.74 11.93
N ALA A 386 4.93 -27.49 11.13
CA ALA A 386 5.67 -28.49 10.38
C ALA A 386 6.30 -29.54 11.32
N THR A 387 6.81 -29.13 12.47
CA THR A 387 7.38 -30.02 13.49
C THR A 387 6.30 -30.90 14.13
N VAL A 388 5.13 -30.34 14.45
CA VAL A 388 3.99 -31.09 14.98
C VAL A 388 3.48 -32.08 13.95
N LEU A 389 3.29 -31.63 12.70
CA LEU A 389 2.85 -32.52 11.61
C LEU A 389 3.82 -33.66 11.34
N LYS A 390 5.13 -33.42 11.40
CA LYS A 390 6.15 -34.48 11.30
C LYS A 390 5.99 -35.54 12.41
N LYS A 391 5.67 -35.12 13.65
CA LYS A 391 5.40 -36.08 14.74
C LYS A 391 4.14 -36.89 14.48
N ILE A 392 3.07 -36.26 13.98
CA ILE A 392 1.82 -36.95 13.62
C ILE A 392 2.03 -37.87 12.40
N ALA A 393 2.90 -37.50 11.47
CA ALA A 393 3.21 -38.31 10.29
C ALA A 393 3.80 -39.70 10.61
N VAL A 394 4.33 -39.90 11.83
CA VAL A 394 4.74 -41.24 12.33
C VAL A 394 3.57 -42.21 12.35
N MET A 395 2.32 -41.72 12.50
CA MET A 395 1.12 -42.54 12.40
C MET A 395 0.87 -43.08 10.97
N GLN A 396 1.49 -42.51 9.97
CA GLN A 396 1.43 -42.92 8.57
C GLN A 396 2.42 -44.06 8.30
N THR A 397 2.13 -45.23 8.86
CA THR A 397 3.02 -46.41 8.82
C THR A 397 3.03 -47.12 7.47
N GLY A 398 2.10 -46.82 6.54
CA GLY A 398 1.90 -47.55 5.28
C GLY A 398 1.30 -48.94 5.42
N GLN A 399 0.99 -49.39 6.65
CA GLN A 399 0.45 -50.71 6.91
C GLN A 399 -1.06 -50.61 7.20
N ILE A 400 -1.88 -51.27 6.39
CA ILE A 400 -3.37 -51.24 6.50
C ILE A 400 -3.85 -51.61 7.88
N ARG A 401 -3.23 -52.58 8.54
CA ARG A 401 -3.58 -53.02 9.89
C ARG A 401 -3.58 -51.87 10.93
N HIS A 402 -2.65 -50.89 10.82
CA HIS A 402 -2.59 -49.78 11.74
C HIS A 402 -3.72 -48.78 11.49
N TYR A 403 -4.11 -48.59 10.23
CA TYR A 403 -5.24 -47.71 9.92
C TYR A 403 -6.57 -48.29 10.40
N ILE A 404 -6.76 -49.60 10.28
CA ILE A 404 -7.92 -50.31 10.84
C ILE A 404 -7.93 -50.17 12.38
N LEU A 405 -6.77 -50.33 13.02
CA LEU A 405 -6.66 -50.15 14.47
C LEU A 405 -6.99 -48.73 14.91
N TYR A 406 -6.55 -47.71 14.17
CA TYR A 406 -6.89 -46.31 14.48
C TYR A 406 -8.40 -46.06 14.37
N ALA A 407 -9.04 -46.55 13.31
CA ALA A 407 -10.49 -46.45 13.16
C ALA A 407 -11.25 -47.13 14.30
N PHE A 408 -10.80 -48.33 14.72
CA PHE A 408 -11.37 -49.06 15.83
C PHE A 408 -11.21 -48.34 17.16
N LEU A 409 -10.01 -47.83 17.45
CA LEU A 409 -9.75 -47.04 18.66
C LEU A 409 -10.55 -45.73 18.70
N PHE A 410 -10.75 -45.09 17.56
CA PHE A 410 -11.61 -43.91 17.46
C PHE A 410 -13.08 -44.25 17.77
N MET A 411 -13.62 -45.33 17.20
CA MET A 411 -14.98 -45.77 17.53
C MET A 411 -15.14 -46.09 19.01
N LEU A 412 -14.14 -46.74 19.60
CA LEU A 412 -14.15 -47.11 21.03
C LEU A 412 -14.12 -45.85 21.92
N LEU A 413 -13.36 -44.84 21.51
CA LEU A 413 -13.30 -43.54 22.21
C LEU A 413 -14.68 -42.82 22.12
N VAL A 414 -15.29 -42.75 20.93
CA VAL A 414 -16.62 -42.14 20.76
C VAL A 414 -17.67 -42.83 21.62
N LEU A 415 -17.69 -44.19 21.64
CA LEU A 415 -18.58 -44.94 22.49
C LEU A 415 -18.38 -44.66 23.98
N LEU A 416 -17.12 -44.54 24.40
CA LEU A 416 -16.78 -44.23 25.78
C LEU A 416 -17.21 -42.83 26.18
N LEU A 417 -17.03 -41.84 25.33
CA LEU A 417 -17.48 -40.48 25.55
C LEU A 417 -19.01 -40.37 25.57
N ALA A 418 -19.70 -41.12 24.74
CA ALA A 418 -21.18 -41.23 24.75
C ALA A 418 -21.69 -41.87 26.05
N MET A 419 -21.04 -42.95 26.52
CA MET A 419 -21.39 -43.58 27.81
C MET A 419 -21.18 -42.65 29.01
N LEU A 420 -20.22 -41.72 28.93
CA LEU A 420 -19.92 -40.72 29.95
C LEU A 420 -20.80 -39.46 29.83
N ASN A 421 -21.75 -39.40 28.91
CA ASN A 421 -22.60 -38.24 28.60
C ASN A 421 -21.79 -36.94 28.31
N ILE A 422 -20.64 -37.11 27.65
CA ILE A 422 -19.77 -35.99 27.28
C ILE A 422 -20.04 -35.55 25.82
N LEU A 423 -20.65 -36.46 25.04
CA LEU A 423 -21.11 -36.25 23.65
C LEU A 423 -22.60 -36.34 23.55
#